data_5aa0c938df61ddefbdc4a6b7c8b957b5
#
_entry.id   5aa0c938df61ddefbdc4a6b7c8b957b5
#
_cell.length_a   1.000
_cell.length_b   1.000
_cell.length_c   1.000
_cell.angle_alpha   90.00
_cell.angle_beta   90.00
_cell.angle_gamma   90.00
#
_symmetry.space_group_name_H-M   'P 1'
#
loop_
_entity.id
_entity.type
_entity.pdbx_description
1 polymer ?
#
loop_
_entity_poly.entity_id
_entity_poly.type
_entity_poly.pdbx_seq_one_letter_code
_entity_poly.pdbx_strand_id
1 'polypeptide(L)'
;MAEVEDVMTGIPAEIVDAQLPHPILRDYYRDEANRIFWVDSEINADTLNLVKFIMRCNKEDMGIPVEERKRILVMIDSPGGSVEVLASLIGAFKISKTPIYTCCYCTAYSAAADLLACGHKRYALPMTNMMFHAGSCGYQGTQAQVDSAKKFFDGVGKRIVNEVNSRTNFDNKFLKKLKTDDMYLNEEEALSYGAIDEIISDMSVLF
;
A
#
# COMPACT_ATOMS: atom_id res chain seq x y z
N MET A 1 35.37 28.71 -6.70
CA MET A 1 34.09 29.49 -6.76
C MET A 1 33.68 29.86 -8.19
N ALA A 2 34.50 29.56 -9.19
CA ALA A 2 34.16 29.83 -10.62
C ALA A 2 33.31 28.69 -11.27
N GLU A 3 33.30 27.49 -10.71
CA GLU A 3 32.62 26.36 -11.34
C GLU A 3 31.09 26.28 -11.07
N VAL A 4 30.56 27.08 -10.13
CA VAL A 4 29.12 27.10 -9.81
C VAL A 4 28.36 28.08 -10.73
N GLU A 5 29.03 29.12 -11.25
CA GLU A 5 28.39 30.10 -12.15
C GLU A 5 28.13 29.54 -13.56
N ASP A 6 28.97 28.62 -14.04
CA ASP A 6 28.84 28.07 -15.41
C ASP A 6 27.68 27.07 -15.57
N VAL A 7 27.21 26.46 -14.48
CA VAL A 7 26.07 25.52 -14.52
C VAL A 7 24.71 26.27 -14.50
N MET A 8 24.71 27.54 -14.14
CA MET A 8 23.50 28.37 -14.01
C MET A 8 23.14 29.17 -15.25
N THR A 9 24.02 29.17 -16.31
CA THR A 9 23.78 29.87 -17.56
C THR A 9 22.78 29.14 -18.45
N GLY A 10 21.55 29.21 -18.13
CA GLY A 10 20.43 28.59 -18.89
C GLY A 10 19.17 28.42 -18.04
N ILE A 11 19.26 28.71 -16.75
CA ILE A 11 18.07 28.71 -15.89
C ILE A 11 17.44 30.12 -15.99
N PRO A 12 16.16 30.25 -16.37
CA PRO A 12 15.45 31.53 -16.36
C PRO A 12 15.58 32.23 -15.00
N ALA A 13 15.79 33.55 -14.99
CA ALA A 13 15.98 34.33 -13.76
C ALA A 13 14.83 34.15 -12.78
N GLU A 14 13.61 33.92 -13.28
CA GLU A 14 12.41 33.63 -12.49
C GLU A 14 12.53 32.33 -11.68
N ILE A 15 13.36 31.38 -12.14
CA ILE A 15 13.63 30.12 -11.42
C ILE A 15 14.75 30.30 -10.40
N VAL A 16 15.72 31.17 -10.69
CA VAL A 16 16.84 31.47 -9.76
C VAL A 16 16.34 32.20 -8.51
N ASP A 17 15.34 33.09 -8.66
CA ASP A 17 14.72 33.81 -7.55
C ASP A 17 13.62 33.01 -6.84
N ALA A 18 13.13 31.93 -7.44
CA ALA A 18 12.22 31.01 -6.77
C ALA A 18 12.98 30.25 -5.69
N GLN A 19 12.54 30.32 -4.44
CA GLN A 19 13.01 29.41 -3.39
C GLN A 19 12.64 27.99 -3.81
N LEU A 20 13.61 27.28 -4.42
CA LEU A 20 13.42 25.89 -4.78
C LEU A 20 13.07 25.10 -3.51
N PRO A 21 12.10 24.19 -3.55
CA PRO A 21 11.78 23.32 -2.42
C PRO A 21 13.07 22.61 -1.95
N HIS A 22 13.14 22.36 -0.65
CA HIS A 22 14.25 21.58 -0.10
C HIS A 22 14.47 20.31 -0.94
N PRO A 23 15.71 19.91 -1.27
CA PRO A 23 15.99 18.78 -2.16
C PRO A 23 15.22 17.51 -1.82
N ILE A 24 14.96 17.25 -0.53
CA ILE A 24 14.17 16.10 -0.07
C ILE A 24 12.70 16.14 -0.57
N LEU A 25 12.16 17.34 -0.82
CA LEU A 25 10.80 17.50 -1.36
C LEU A 25 10.74 17.26 -2.87
N ARG A 26 11.88 17.36 -3.56
CA ARG A 26 11.93 17.13 -5.01
C ARG A 26 11.57 15.70 -5.36
N ASP A 27 12.09 14.73 -4.62
CA ASP A 27 11.80 13.32 -4.84
C ASP A 27 10.34 13.02 -4.50
N TYR A 28 9.83 13.57 -3.41
CA TYR A 28 8.41 13.50 -3.05
C TYR A 28 7.50 14.01 -4.19
N TYR A 29 7.76 15.22 -4.72
CA TYR A 29 6.94 15.76 -5.81
C TYR A 29 7.08 14.97 -7.11
N ARG A 30 8.26 14.39 -7.37
CA ARG A 30 8.46 13.52 -8.53
C ARG A 30 7.66 12.24 -8.39
N ASP A 31 7.66 11.62 -7.24
CA ASP A 31 6.90 10.40 -6.97
C ASP A 31 5.40 10.69 -7.05
N GLU A 32 4.96 11.81 -6.47
CA GLU A 32 3.56 12.25 -6.57
C GLU A 32 3.12 12.47 -8.03
N ALA A 33 3.93 13.14 -8.85
CA ALA A 33 3.67 13.35 -10.28
C ALA A 33 3.66 12.02 -11.07
N ASN A 34 4.42 11.04 -10.62
CA ASN A 34 4.45 9.69 -11.19
C ASN A 34 3.39 8.76 -10.62
N ARG A 35 2.56 9.25 -9.68
CA ARG A 35 1.53 8.49 -8.98
C ARG A 35 2.11 7.31 -8.18
N ILE A 36 3.26 7.52 -7.54
CA ILE A 36 3.91 6.58 -6.65
C ILE A 36 3.64 7.01 -5.20
N PHE A 37 3.19 6.09 -4.37
CA PHE A 37 2.99 6.29 -2.94
C PHE A 37 3.74 5.22 -2.16
N TRP A 38 4.51 5.64 -1.14
CA TRP A 38 5.29 4.75 -0.29
C TRP A 38 4.57 4.50 1.03
N VAL A 39 4.42 3.23 1.36
CA VAL A 39 3.99 2.73 2.68
C VAL A 39 5.21 2.02 3.27
N ASP A 40 6.11 2.80 3.86
CA ASP A 40 7.43 2.39 4.34
C ASP A 40 7.56 2.46 5.87
N SER A 41 6.44 2.38 6.55
CA SER A 41 6.35 2.45 8.00
C SER A 41 5.11 1.69 8.51
N GLU A 42 4.83 1.77 9.80
CA GLU A 42 3.63 1.21 10.39
C GLU A 42 2.36 1.85 9.80
N ILE A 43 1.36 1.03 9.48
CA ILE A 43 0.05 1.48 9.01
C ILE A 43 -0.70 2.16 10.18
N ASN A 44 -0.75 3.48 10.13
CA ASN A 44 -1.33 4.35 11.14
C ASN A 44 -2.14 5.49 10.52
N ALA A 45 -2.50 6.51 11.30
CA ALA A 45 -3.30 7.64 10.82
C ALA A 45 -2.64 8.40 9.65
N ASP A 46 -1.31 8.46 9.56
CA ASP A 46 -0.60 9.14 8.48
C ASP A 46 -0.76 8.39 7.15
N THR A 47 -0.91 7.06 7.20
CA THR A 47 -1.17 6.24 6.01
C THR A 47 -2.52 6.57 5.36
N LEU A 48 -3.46 7.23 6.06
CA LEU A 48 -4.70 7.75 5.45
C LEU A 48 -4.46 8.81 4.37
N ASN A 49 -3.24 9.38 4.28
CA ASN A 49 -2.87 10.24 3.15
C ASN A 49 -2.93 9.48 1.81
N LEU A 50 -2.74 8.15 1.81
CA LEU A 50 -2.95 7.31 0.63
C LEU A 50 -4.42 7.38 0.15
N VAL A 51 -5.40 7.40 1.05
CA VAL A 51 -6.82 7.55 0.68
C VAL A 51 -7.04 8.90 -0.04
N LYS A 52 -6.49 9.99 0.51
CA LYS A 52 -6.57 11.32 -0.11
C LYS A 52 -5.90 11.36 -1.48
N PHE A 53 -4.74 10.69 -1.59
CA PHE A 53 -4.00 10.56 -2.84
C PHE A 53 -4.83 9.83 -3.91
N ILE A 54 -5.43 8.69 -3.56
CA ILE A 54 -6.32 7.92 -4.45
C ILE A 54 -7.53 8.76 -4.89
N MET A 55 -8.15 9.47 -3.95
CA MET A 55 -9.28 10.36 -4.26
C MET A 55 -8.89 11.45 -5.25
N ARG A 56 -7.72 12.07 -5.08
CA ARG A 56 -7.18 13.08 -6.01
C ARG A 56 -6.94 12.50 -7.38
N CYS A 57 -6.24 11.37 -7.51
CA CYS A 57 -5.98 10.71 -8.78
C CYS A 57 -7.30 10.34 -9.51
N ASN A 58 -8.29 9.79 -8.78
CA ASN A 58 -9.59 9.50 -9.37
C ASN A 58 -10.32 10.75 -9.84
N LYS A 59 -10.18 11.89 -9.14
CA LYS A 59 -10.74 13.18 -9.55
C LYS A 59 -10.07 13.72 -10.82
N GLU A 60 -8.73 13.62 -10.90
CA GLU A 60 -7.96 14.02 -12.08
C GLU A 60 -8.34 13.19 -13.32
N ASP A 61 -8.63 11.92 -13.11
CA ASP A 61 -9.00 10.97 -14.17
C ASP A 61 -10.50 11.02 -14.55
N MET A 62 -11.27 11.98 -14.01
CA MET A 62 -12.68 12.11 -14.39
C MET A 62 -12.81 12.42 -15.89
N GLY A 63 -13.58 11.58 -16.58
CA GLY A 63 -13.76 11.69 -18.03
C GLY A 63 -12.73 10.92 -18.87
N ILE A 64 -11.67 10.36 -18.25
CA ILE A 64 -10.72 9.49 -18.94
C ILE A 64 -11.24 8.03 -18.86
N PRO A 65 -11.31 7.27 -19.99
CA PRO A 65 -11.61 5.86 -19.97
C PRO A 65 -10.69 5.09 -19.02
N VAL A 66 -11.20 4.06 -18.33
CA VAL A 66 -10.46 3.36 -17.27
C VAL A 66 -9.17 2.73 -17.82
N GLU A 67 -9.21 2.20 -19.02
CA GLU A 67 -8.11 1.56 -19.73
C GLU A 67 -6.97 2.54 -20.12
N GLU A 68 -7.26 3.85 -20.16
CA GLU A 68 -6.27 4.90 -20.46
C GLU A 68 -5.71 5.59 -19.22
N ARG A 69 -6.24 5.26 -18.03
CA ARG A 69 -5.82 5.90 -16.78
C ARG A 69 -4.43 5.43 -16.35
N LYS A 70 -3.58 6.39 -16.02
CA LYS A 70 -2.30 6.08 -15.38
C LYS A 70 -2.54 5.43 -14.03
N ARG A 71 -1.95 4.25 -13.79
CA ARG A 71 -2.05 3.56 -12.51
C ARG A 71 -1.50 4.36 -11.35
N ILE A 72 -1.98 4.10 -10.16
CA ILE A 72 -1.35 4.46 -8.89
C ILE A 72 -0.47 3.27 -8.49
N LEU A 73 0.80 3.51 -8.18
CA LEU A 73 1.71 2.49 -7.66
C LEU A 73 1.92 2.69 -6.16
N VAL A 74 1.58 1.70 -5.36
CA VAL A 74 1.78 1.68 -3.91
C VAL A 74 2.93 0.74 -3.59
N MET A 75 4.06 1.32 -3.20
CA MET A 75 5.26 0.61 -2.76
C MET A 75 5.16 0.29 -1.27
N ILE A 76 5.40 -0.97 -0.88
CA ILE A 76 5.13 -1.45 0.48
C ILE A 76 6.38 -2.08 1.09
N ASP A 77 6.81 -1.52 2.23
CA ASP A 77 7.71 -2.11 3.22
C ASP A 77 7.19 -1.75 4.62
N SER A 78 6.41 -2.65 5.22
CA SER A 78 5.68 -2.30 6.44
C SER A 78 5.44 -3.50 7.35
N PRO A 79 5.58 -3.33 8.67
CA PRO A 79 5.23 -4.36 9.65
C PRO A 79 3.71 -4.56 9.82
N GLY A 80 2.88 -3.73 9.16
CA GLY A 80 1.44 -3.71 9.37
C GLY A 80 1.01 -2.60 10.32
N GLY A 81 -0.08 -2.78 11.06
CA GLY A 81 -0.57 -1.78 12.00
C GLY A 81 -2.10 -1.76 12.15
N SER A 82 -2.71 -0.57 12.16
CA SER A 82 -4.11 -0.34 12.49
C SER A 82 -5.09 -1.02 11.50
N VAL A 83 -5.94 -1.87 12.05
CA VAL A 83 -7.02 -2.55 11.31
C VAL A 83 -8.06 -1.56 10.76
N GLU A 84 -8.32 -0.46 11.48
CA GLU A 84 -9.29 0.56 11.06
C GLU A 84 -8.76 1.36 9.86
N VAL A 85 -7.47 1.71 9.89
CA VAL A 85 -6.80 2.37 8.77
C VAL A 85 -6.75 1.43 7.57
N LEU A 86 -6.36 0.16 7.77
CA LEU A 86 -6.39 -0.86 6.72
C LEU A 86 -7.77 -0.99 6.07
N ALA A 87 -8.85 -1.07 6.88
CA ALA A 87 -10.21 -1.16 6.35
C ALA A 87 -10.57 0.05 5.46
N SER A 88 -10.10 1.24 5.83
CA SER A 88 -10.30 2.47 5.04
C SER A 88 -9.53 2.44 3.73
N LEU A 89 -8.27 1.95 3.75
CA LEU A 89 -7.43 1.78 2.56
C LEU A 89 -8.03 0.77 1.59
N ILE A 90 -8.43 -0.41 2.08
CA ILE A 90 -9.11 -1.44 1.27
C ILE A 90 -10.40 -0.88 0.68
N GLY A 91 -11.17 -0.13 1.46
CA GLY A 91 -12.38 0.55 0.97
C GLY A 91 -12.09 1.49 -0.19
N ALA A 92 -11.03 2.29 -0.10
CA ALA A 92 -10.59 3.19 -1.17
C ALA A 92 -10.12 2.42 -2.42
N PHE A 93 -9.34 1.34 -2.24
CA PHE A 93 -8.91 0.47 -3.34
C PHE A 93 -10.10 -0.11 -4.10
N LYS A 94 -11.09 -0.61 -3.36
CA LYS A 94 -12.27 -1.27 -3.90
C LYS A 94 -13.15 -0.36 -4.78
N ILE A 95 -13.26 0.93 -4.44
CA ILE A 95 -14.11 1.87 -5.18
C ILE A 95 -13.33 2.69 -6.21
N SER A 96 -11.99 2.64 -6.19
CA SER A 96 -11.17 3.35 -7.15
C SER A 96 -11.40 2.83 -8.57
N LYS A 97 -11.67 3.75 -9.49
CA LYS A 97 -11.72 3.45 -10.93
C LYS A 97 -10.36 3.63 -11.59
N THR A 98 -9.45 4.39 -10.96
CA THR A 98 -8.05 4.47 -11.36
C THR A 98 -7.35 3.20 -10.85
N PRO A 99 -6.65 2.44 -11.71
CA PRO A 99 -5.97 1.21 -11.29
C PRO A 99 -4.96 1.47 -10.17
N ILE A 100 -4.97 0.63 -9.14
CA ILE A 100 -4.03 0.67 -8.03
C ILE A 100 -3.19 -0.61 -8.06
N TYR A 101 -1.90 -0.45 -8.30
CA TYR A 101 -0.93 -1.53 -8.27
C TYR A 101 -0.16 -1.48 -6.97
N THR A 102 0.05 -2.63 -6.34
CA THR A 102 0.82 -2.76 -5.10
C THR A 102 2.10 -3.52 -5.37
N CYS A 103 3.18 -3.14 -4.73
CA CYS A 103 4.47 -3.82 -4.86
C CYS A 103 5.15 -3.93 -3.50
N CYS A 104 5.39 -5.15 -3.03
CA CYS A 104 6.27 -5.39 -1.90
C CYS A 104 7.73 -5.28 -2.35
N TYR A 105 8.53 -4.40 -1.71
CA TYR A 105 9.93 -4.23 -2.07
C TYR A 105 10.92 -4.67 -0.98
N CYS A 106 10.43 -4.99 0.23
CA CYS A 106 11.20 -5.58 1.31
C CYS A 106 10.31 -6.53 2.12
N THR A 107 9.42 -5.98 2.97
CA THR A 107 8.49 -6.78 3.77
C THR A 107 7.06 -6.24 3.69
N ALA A 108 6.09 -7.14 3.76
CA ALA A 108 4.68 -6.80 3.93
C ALA A 108 4.08 -7.73 4.99
N TYR A 109 3.95 -7.26 6.24
CA TYR A 109 3.47 -8.08 7.33
C TYR A 109 2.10 -7.62 7.85
N SER A 110 1.28 -8.59 8.29
CA SER A 110 -0.01 -8.29 8.94
C SER A 110 -0.90 -7.41 8.05
N ALA A 111 -1.38 -6.27 8.52
CA ALA A 111 -2.19 -5.32 7.77
C ALA A 111 -1.56 -4.89 6.43
N ALA A 112 -0.23 -4.88 6.31
CA ALA A 112 0.47 -4.55 5.07
C ALA A 112 0.39 -5.69 4.05
N ALA A 113 0.40 -6.95 4.47
CA ALA A 113 0.19 -8.10 3.61
C ALA A 113 -1.25 -8.13 3.07
N ASP A 114 -2.22 -7.82 3.93
CA ASP A 114 -3.61 -7.71 3.52
C ASP A 114 -3.82 -6.55 2.52
N LEU A 115 -3.14 -5.40 2.74
CA LEU A 115 -3.18 -4.27 1.81
C LEU A 115 -2.56 -4.63 0.46
N LEU A 116 -1.38 -5.29 0.46
CA LEU A 116 -0.71 -5.79 -0.74
C LEU A 116 -1.65 -6.67 -1.55
N ALA A 117 -2.28 -7.66 -0.90
CA ALA A 117 -3.19 -8.61 -1.53
C ALA A 117 -4.46 -7.96 -2.10
N CYS A 118 -4.80 -6.73 -1.67
CA CYS A 118 -5.98 -6.00 -2.13
C CYS A 118 -5.73 -5.08 -3.33
N GLY A 119 -4.51 -4.97 -3.85
CA GLY A 119 -4.20 -4.25 -5.10
C GLY A 119 -4.95 -4.80 -6.30
N HIS A 120 -5.17 -3.97 -7.34
CA HIS A 120 -5.76 -4.41 -8.60
C HIS A 120 -4.76 -5.25 -9.42
N LYS A 121 -3.47 -4.99 -9.31
CA LYS A 121 -2.36 -5.84 -9.69
C LYS A 121 -1.30 -5.78 -8.60
N ARG A 122 -0.67 -6.90 -8.31
CA ARG A 122 0.13 -7.11 -7.11
C ARG A 122 1.48 -7.68 -7.47
N TYR A 123 2.53 -7.00 -7.04
CA TYR A 123 3.91 -7.33 -7.35
C TYR A 123 4.73 -7.57 -6.09
N ALA A 124 5.82 -8.29 -6.24
CA ALA A 124 6.89 -8.35 -5.26
C ALA A 124 8.25 -8.31 -5.96
N LEU A 125 9.24 -7.69 -5.35
CA LEU A 125 10.63 -7.86 -5.76
C LEU A 125 11.13 -9.24 -5.31
N PRO A 126 12.18 -9.78 -5.95
CA PRO A 126 12.89 -10.95 -5.44
C PRO A 126 13.40 -10.72 -4.00
N MET A 127 13.46 -11.78 -3.20
CA MET A 127 13.94 -11.78 -1.81
C MET A 127 13.06 -11.00 -0.83
N THR A 128 11.78 -10.79 -1.14
CA THR A 128 10.81 -10.17 -0.23
C THR A 128 10.07 -11.20 0.59
N ASN A 129 9.48 -10.75 1.70
CA ASN A 129 8.75 -11.62 2.60
C ASN A 129 7.40 -11.03 2.97
N MET A 130 6.41 -11.89 3.14
CA MET A 130 5.07 -11.52 3.56
C MET A 130 4.66 -12.33 4.78
N MET A 131 3.83 -11.75 5.65
CA MET A 131 3.29 -12.48 6.79
C MET A 131 1.82 -12.19 6.96
N PHE A 132 1.03 -13.24 6.98
CA PHE A 132 -0.40 -13.22 7.26
C PHE A 132 -0.70 -13.86 8.61
N HIS A 133 -1.61 -13.30 9.37
CA HIS A 133 -2.07 -13.83 10.66
C HIS A 133 -3.50 -13.38 11.00
N ALA A 134 -4.10 -13.96 12.02
CA ALA A 134 -5.45 -13.57 12.45
C ALA A 134 -5.54 -12.18 13.10
N GLY A 135 -4.39 -11.51 13.26
CA GLY A 135 -4.29 -10.25 13.97
C GLY A 135 -4.21 -10.42 15.49
N SER A 136 -3.79 -9.37 16.15
CA SER A 136 -3.75 -9.27 17.60
C SER A 136 -4.56 -8.05 18.05
N CYS A 137 -5.28 -8.17 19.17
CA CYS A 137 -6.01 -7.07 19.76
C CYS A 137 -5.99 -7.16 21.27
N GLY A 138 -6.03 -5.99 21.91
CA GLY A 138 -6.22 -5.86 23.35
C GLY A 138 -7.37 -4.91 23.62
N TYR A 139 -8.22 -5.25 24.59
CA TYR A 139 -9.34 -4.41 25.00
C TYR A 139 -9.24 -4.07 26.48
N GLN A 140 -9.49 -2.81 26.82
CA GLN A 140 -9.50 -2.33 28.22
C GLN A 140 -10.77 -1.52 28.45
N GLY A 141 -11.40 -1.73 29.59
CA GLY A 141 -12.62 -1.03 30.01
C GLY A 141 -13.53 -1.89 30.89
N THR A 142 -14.77 -1.46 31.07
CA THR A 142 -15.79 -2.30 31.68
C THR A 142 -16.15 -3.50 30.81
N GLN A 143 -16.72 -4.56 31.37
CA GLN A 143 -17.09 -5.73 30.59
C GLN A 143 -17.95 -5.38 29.38
N ALA A 144 -18.96 -4.52 29.56
CA ALA A 144 -19.84 -4.09 28.46
C ALA A 144 -19.09 -3.34 27.35
N GLN A 145 -18.09 -2.52 27.72
CA GLN A 145 -17.24 -1.82 26.73
C GLN A 145 -16.36 -2.81 25.95
N VAL A 146 -15.74 -3.76 26.65
CA VAL A 146 -14.91 -4.81 26.05
C VAL A 146 -15.73 -5.66 25.08
N ASP A 147 -16.89 -6.12 25.48
CA ASP A 147 -17.78 -6.95 24.64
C ASP A 147 -18.25 -6.20 23.41
N SER A 148 -18.59 -4.92 23.54
CA SER A 148 -19.00 -4.08 22.43
C SER A 148 -17.85 -3.83 21.44
N ALA A 149 -16.65 -3.49 21.95
CA ALA A 149 -15.46 -3.29 21.12
C ALA A 149 -15.09 -4.58 20.39
N LYS A 150 -15.03 -5.71 21.11
CA LYS A 150 -14.74 -7.02 20.51
C LYS A 150 -15.70 -7.35 19.38
N LYS A 151 -17.01 -7.20 19.59
CA LYS A 151 -18.02 -7.47 18.56
C LYS A 151 -17.82 -6.59 17.31
N PHE A 152 -17.49 -5.32 17.51
CA PHE A 152 -17.25 -4.38 16.42
C PHE A 152 -16.01 -4.78 15.61
N PHE A 153 -14.86 -4.99 16.26
CA PHE A 153 -13.60 -5.32 15.60
C PHE A 153 -13.61 -6.72 14.97
N ASP A 154 -14.28 -7.71 15.58
CA ASP A 154 -14.54 -9.02 14.95
C ASP A 154 -15.31 -8.84 13.62
N GLY A 155 -16.25 -7.89 13.57
CA GLY A 155 -16.98 -7.55 12.36
C GLY A 155 -16.10 -6.88 11.29
N VAL A 156 -15.19 -5.98 11.68
CA VAL A 156 -14.23 -5.34 10.77
C VAL A 156 -13.25 -6.38 10.22
N GLY A 157 -12.65 -7.19 11.09
CA GLY A 157 -11.73 -8.26 10.71
C GLY A 157 -12.34 -9.25 9.72
N LYS A 158 -13.59 -9.69 9.94
CA LYS A 158 -14.29 -10.57 9.00
C LYS A 158 -14.44 -9.96 7.61
N ARG A 159 -14.70 -8.66 7.50
CA ARG A 159 -14.80 -7.99 6.19
C ARG A 159 -13.46 -7.95 5.47
N ILE A 160 -12.36 -7.67 6.20
CA ILE A 160 -11.00 -7.67 5.65
C ILE A 160 -10.63 -9.08 5.16
N VAL A 161 -10.79 -10.10 6.01
CA VAL A 161 -10.52 -11.51 5.67
C VAL A 161 -11.31 -11.95 4.44
N ASN A 162 -12.59 -11.60 4.36
CA ASN A 162 -13.40 -11.92 3.18
C ASN A 162 -12.88 -11.24 1.91
N GLU A 163 -12.44 -9.98 1.99
CA GLU A 163 -11.89 -9.26 0.83
C GLU A 163 -10.56 -9.89 0.40
N VAL A 164 -9.64 -10.15 1.32
CA VAL A 164 -8.36 -10.81 1.04
C VAL A 164 -8.58 -12.20 0.42
N ASN A 165 -9.45 -13.02 1.04
CA ASN A 165 -9.75 -14.37 0.53
C ASN A 165 -10.39 -14.36 -0.86
N SER A 166 -11.14 -13.30 -1.21
CA SER A 166 -11.74 -13.18 -2.54
C SER A 166 -10.70 -12.89 -3.64
N ARG A 167 -9.47 -12.51 -3.24
CA ARG A 167 -8.39 -12.09 -4.13
C ARG A 167 -7.19 -13.03 -4.12
N THR A 168 -7.20 -14.02 -3.22
CA THR A 168 -6.12 -14.98 -3.02
C THR A 168 -6.63 -16.41 -3.23
N ASN A 169 -5.71 -17.35 -3.36
CA ASN A 169 -6.01 -18.78 -3.49
C ASN A 169 -5.73 -19.53 -2.18
N PHE A 170 -5.89 -18.87 -1.02
CA PHE A 170 -5.69 -19.50 0.28
C PHE A 170 -6.63 -20.69 0.46
N ASP A 171 -6.06 -21.86 0.63
CA ASP A 171 -6.80 -23.09 0.85
C ASP A 171 -7.32 -23.21 2.29
N ASN A 172 -8.20 -24.16 2.53
CA ASN A 172 -8.75 -24.40 3.87
C ASN A 172 -7.68 -24.79 4.92
N LYS A 173 -6.56 -25.35 4.50
CA LYS A 173 -5.44 -25.70 5.40
C LYS A 173 -4.71 -24.44 5.83
N PHE A 174 -4.41 -23.53 4.90
CA PHE A 174 -3.83 -22.23 5.18
C PHE A 174 -4.73 -21.41 6.11
N LEU A 175 -6.01 -21.28 5.78
CA LEU A 175 -6.99 -20.52 6.59
C LEU A 175 -7.19 -21.08 8.00
N LYS A 176 -7.03 -22.39 8.19
CA LYS A 176 -7.05 -22.98 9.54
C LYS A 176 -5.79 -22.63 10.32
N LYS A 177 -4.63 -22.68 9.68
CA LYS A 177 -3.35 -22.31 10.29
C LYS A 177 -3.30 -20.83 10.69
N LEU A 178 -3.83 -19.93 9.89
CA LEU A 178 -3.92 -18.49 10.22
C LEU A 178 -4.59 -18.20 11.58
N LYS A 179 -5.37 -19.13 12.12
CA LYS A 179 -6.02 -18.95 13.43
C LYS A 179 -5.11 -19.20 14.62
N THR A 180 -4.00 -19.88 14.40
CA THR A 180 -3.10 -20.36 15.47
C THR A 180 -1.66 -19.97 15.26
N ASP A 181 -1.27 -19.69 14.01
CA ASP A 181 0.12 -19.47 13.62
C ASP A 181 0.25 -18.24 12.73
N ASP A 182 1.39 -17.56 12.81
CA ASP A 182 1.81 -16.57 11.82
C ASP A 182 2.32 -17.30 10.57
N MET A 183 1.76 -16.96 9.42
CA MET A 183 2.09 -17.58 8.14
C MET A 183 3.06 -16.70 7.35
N TYR A 184 4.35 -17.00 7.46
CA TYR A 184 5.40 -16.35 6.69
C TYR A 184 5.50 -16.98 5.31
N LEU A 185 5.55 -16.16 4.28
CA LEU A 185 5.66 -16.54 2.87
C LEU A 185 6.82 -15.77 2.24
N ASN A 186 7.66 -16.45 1.47
CA ASN A 186 8.51 -15.78 0.50
C ASN A 186 7.71 -15.37 -0.75
N GLU A 187 8.34 -14.70 -1.70
CA GLU A 187 7.70 -14.21 -2.92
C GLU A 187 7.12 -15.35 -3.79
N GLU A 188 7.80 -16.52 -3.85
CA GLU A 188 7.34 -17.66 -4.64
C GLU A 188 6.11 -18.31 -4.01
N GLU A 189 6.10 -18.47 -2.69
CA GLU A 189 4.94 -18.96 -1.95
C GLU A 189 3.76 -17.97 -2.06
N ALA A 190 4.04 -16.65 -1.93
CA ALA A 190 3.03 -15.62 -2.09
C ALA A 190 2.40 -15.63 -3.49
N LEU A 191 3.21 -15.86 -4.53
CA LEU A 191 2.74 -16.05 -5.90
C LEU A 191 1.86 -17.30 -6.01
N SER A 192 2.28 -18.43 -5.44
CA SER A 192 1.54 -19.69 -5.48
C SER A 192 0.17 -19.60 -4.80
N TYR A 193 0.10 -18.86 -3.70
CA TYR A 193 -1.14 -18.58 -2.99
C TYR A 193 -1.97 -17.42 -3.59
N GLY A 194 -1.49 -16.80 -4.67
CA GLY A 194 -2.17 -15.69 -5.30
C GLY A 194 -2.26 -14.44 -4.42
N ALA A 195 -1.36 -14.29 -3.43
CA ALA A 195 -1.23 -13.06 -2.66
C ALA A 195 -0.57 -11.95 -3.48
N ILE A 196 0.24 -12.33 -4.46
CA ILE A 196 0.77 -11.48 -5.53
C ILE A 196 0.48 -12.12 -6.90
N ASP A 197 0.58 -11.32 -7.96
CA ASP A 197 0.34 -11.76 -9.34
C ASP A 197 1.65 -12.00 -10.11
N GLU A 198 2.75 -11.36 -9.67
CA GLU A 198 4.01 -11.41 -10.40
C GLU A 198 5.21 -11.06 -9.50
N ILE A 199 6.32 -11.81 -9.67
CA ILE A 199 7.62 -11.46 -9.12
C ILE A 199 8.36 -10.66 -10.18
N ILE A 200 8.78 -9.44 -9.84
CA ILE A 200 9.43 -8.51 -10.78
C ILE A 200 10.78 -9.05 -11.21
N SER A 201 10.95 -9.25 -12.51
CA SER A 201 12.24 -9.59 -13.11
C SER A 201 12.91 -8.41 -13.83
N ASP A 202 12.16 -7.35 -14.12
CA ASP A 202 12.62 -6.11 -14.75
C ASP A 202 11.89 -4.92 -14.12
N MET A 203 12.68 -3.96 -13.58
CA MET A 203 12.15 -2.75 -12.93
C MET A 203 11.26 -1.90 -13.84
N SER A 204 11.43 -1.98 -15.16
CA SER A 204 10.62 -1.22 -16.13
C SER A 204 9.13 -1.57 -16.06
N VAL A 205 8.77 -2.71 -15.49
CA VAL A 205 7.36 -3.11 -15.24
C VAL A 205 6.65 -2.17 -14.27
N LEU A 206 7.42 -1.54 -13.37
CA LEU A 206 6.88 -0.65 -12.33
C LEU A 206 6.73 0.82 -12.79
N PHE A 207 7.41 1.22 -13.89
CA PHE A 207 7.48 2.65 -14.30
C PHE A 207 7.03 2.93 -15.76
#